data_2f74aa94508f7866646d7d11180f95d8
#
_entry.id   2f74aa94508f7866646d7d11180f95d8
#
_cell.length_a   1.000
_cell.length_b   1.000
_cell.length_c   1.000
_cell.angle_alpha   90.00
_cell.angle_beta   90.00
_cell.angle_gamma   90.00
#
_symmetry.space_group_name_H-M   'P 1'
#
loop_
_entity.id
_entity.type
_entity.pdbx_description
1 polymer ?
#
loop_
_entity_poly.entity_id
_entity_poly.type
_entity_poly.pdbx_seq_one_letter_code
_entity_poly.pdbx_strand_id
1 'polypeptide(L)'
;MKTAADPEMASIAVGRLSAVGSRAQWLQRVSVIGRLGWGVADQAVSSLTNVAVSLLLVRVLAPAQFGAYGLAYVTYGFALSASRGISTEPLMVRFSGAKLQVWRHAVAGCTATAIMTGLIAGVLALAAAAVLHGTPSAAFTALGITFPGLLLQDSWRYSFFALGRGSQAFLNDLIWGLTMVPALIFLREIGQTSVFWVVFVWGATAGIAALIGPLQAKVFPNIAEGMRWIARHRDIGFRFLAEGAVSNAGGQLRGYGVGLFLGLAAVGYIQAVGTLIGPMTIMFQAMSLVLIPEAARVLSRAPARLSLFCVVVSAALAVVAVTWGAVLLILLPHGLGQLAIGKIWKPAYPVVLPTMAGVLAAAVSTGGYAGLHALGAAQRSLKVSILGTVAFVGLSIGGALIWHTDTAVIWGTALAGWISCVLTWQHFFKARAEASAAQASLDAAIGPRRRGGRHRRR
;
A
#
# COMPACT_ATOMS: atom_id res chain seq x y z
N MET A 1 39.03 -2.59 -59.57
CA MET A 1 39.07 -1.35 -58.79
C MET A 1 38.28 -1.53 -57.53
N LYS A 2 38.97 -1.77 -56.39
CA LYS A 2 38.34 -1.80 -55.03
C LYS A 2 38.44 -0.40 -54.50
N THR A 3 37.28 0.28 -54.40
CA THR A 3 37.19 1.57 -53.66
C THR A 3 37.32 1.28 -52.18
N ALA A 4 38.44 1.68 -51.61
CA ALA A 4 38.66 1.69 -50.16
C ALA A 4 37.68 2.67 -49.53
N ALA A 5 36.83 2.18 -48.60
CA ALA A 5 35.96 3.01 -47.82
C ALA A 5 36.82 3.91 -46.90
N ASP A 6 36.56 5.19 -46.95
CA ASP A 6 37.26 6.23 -46.24
C ASP A 6 37.08 6.02 -44.69
N PRO A 7 38.18 5.82 -43.92
CA PRO A 7 38.09 5.54 -42.49
C PRO A 7 37.49 6.70 -41.67
N GLU A 8 37.54 7.92 -42.19
CA GLU A 8 36.90 9.08 -41.56
C GLU A 8 35.34 8.98 -41.61
N MET A 9 34.77 8.50 -42.75
CA MET A 9 33.33 8.31 -42.85
C MET A 9 32.83 7.18 -41.94
N ALA A 10 33.64 6.14 -41.71
CA ALA A 10 33.30 5.07 -40.76
C ALA A 10 33.28 5.55 -39.31
N SER A 11 34.24 6.42 -38.94
CA SER A 11 34.31 7.00 -37.58
C SER A 11 33.12 7.94 -37.26
N ILE A 12 32.70 8.73 -38.26
CA ILE A 12 31.54 9.64 -38.15
C ILE A 12 30.25 8.84 -38.05
N ALA A 13 30.10 7.72 -38.74
CA ALA A 13 28.93 6.84 -38.66
C ALA A 13 28.85 6.14 -37.30
N VAL A 14 29.94 5.64 -36.75
CA VAL A 14 30.01 5.03 -35.42
C VAL A 14 29.72 6.07 -34.31
N GLY A 15 30.25 7.28 -34.42
CA GLY A 15 29.96 8.38 -33.49
C GLY A 15 28.50 8.81 -33.50
N ARG A 16 27.85 8.82 -34.68
CA ARG A 16 26.38 9.10 -34.79
C ARG A 16 25.54 7.99 -34.23
N LEU A 17 25.86 6.72 -34.43
CA LEU A 17 25.16 5.58 -33.88
C LEU A 17 25.27 5.50 -32.34
N SER A 18 26.44 5.81 -31.79
CA SER A 18 26.63 5.86 -30.33
C SER A 18 25.89 7.05 -29.70
N ALA A 19 25.84 8.21 -30.36
CA ALA A 19 25.11 9.38 -29.89
C ALA A 19 23.58 9.18 -29.97
N VAL A 20 23.08 8.48 -30.97
CA VAL A 20 21.66 8.11 -31.09
C VAL A 20 21.28 7.09 -30.01
N GLY A 21 22.14 6.11 -29.76
CA GLY A 21 21.95 5.13 -28.67
C GLY A 21 21.92 5.77 -27.28
N SER A 22 22.83 6.72 -27.00
CA SER A 22 22.89 7.43 -25.74
C SER A 22 21.70 8.38 -25.54
N ARG A 23 21.24 9.04 -26.60
CA ARG A 23 20.05 9.91 -26.57
C ARG A 23 18.77 9.12 -26.37
N ALA A 24 18.62 7.96 -27.00
CA ALA A 24 17.49 7.05 -26.80
C ALA A 24 17.47 6.49 -25.36
N GLN A 25 18.60 6.11 -24.82
CA GLN A 25 18.74 5.66 -23.43
C GLN A 25 18.43 6.80 -22.43
N TRP A 26 18.88 8.02 -22.72
CA TRP A 26 18.58 9.19 -21.88
C TRP A 26 17.07 9.49 -21.90
N LEU A 27 16.44 9.52 -23.07
CA LEU A 27 14.98 9.73 -23.21
C LEU A 27 14.19 8.63 -22.49
N GLN A 28 14.62 7.37 -22.57
CA GLN A 28 14.01 6.28 -21.79
C GLN A 28 14.16 6.51 -20.28
N ARG A 29 15.33 6.91 -19.80
CA ARG A 29 15.54 7.23 -18.37
C ARG A 29 14.67 8.39 -17.90
N VAL A 30 14.59 9.48 -18.66
CA VAL A 30 13.74 10.63 -18.34
C VAL A 30 12.26 10.25 -18.31
N SER A 31 11.79 9.39 -19.24
CA SER A 31 10.41 8.90 -19.25
C SER A 31 10.09 7.96 -18.09
N VAL A 32 11.06 7.18 -17.61
CA VAL A 32 10.92 6.34 -16.40
C VAL A 32 10.85 7.21 -15.15
N ILE A 33 11.76 8.19 -15.02
CA ILE A 33 11.76 9.12 -13.89
C ILE A 33 10.45 9.93 -13.84
N GLY A 34 9.96 10.39 -14.99
CA GLY A 34 8.67 11.10 -15.07
C GLY A 34 7.48 10.23 -14.64
N ARG A 35 7.45 8.95 -15.06
CA ARG A 35 6.39 8.01 -14.63
C ARG A 35 6.43 7.71 -13.14
N LEU A 36 7.63 7.50 -12.58
CA LEU A 36 7.82 7.31 -11.14
C LEU A 36 7.45 8.56 -10.35
N GLY A 37 7.84 9.74 -10.85
CA GLY A 37 7.49 11.02 -10.22
C GLY A 37 5.98 11.24 -10.11
N TRP A 38 5.21 10.93 -11.15
CA TRP A 38 3.75 11.00 -11.10
C TRP A 38 3.14 9.99 -10.13
N GLY A 39 3.69 8.77 -10.04
CA GLY A 39 3.24 7.79 -9.06
C GLY A 39 3.48 8.24 -7.62
N VAL A 40 4.62 8.86 -7.34
CA VAL A 40 4.93 9.44 -6.03
C VAL A 40 4.03 10.64 -5.72
N ALA A 41 3.80 11.52 -6.69
CA ALA A 41 2.91 12.67 -6.54
C ALA A 41 1.46 12.24 -6.26
N ASP A 42 0.96 11.26 -7.00
CA ASP A 42 -0.35 10.66 -6.80
C ASP A 42 -0.50 10.04 -5.40
N GLN A 43 0.48 9.24 -4.98
CA GLN A 43 0.48 8.65 -3.63
C GLN A 43 0.57 9.72 -2.54
N ALA A 44 1.32 10.80 -2.75
CA ALA A 44 1.42 11.90 -1.79
C ALA A 44 0.07 12.65 -1.65
N VAL A 45 -0.60 12.97 -2.77
CA VAL A 45 -1.93 13.61 -2.75
C VAL A 45 -2.94 12.72 -2.05
N SER A 46 -3.04 11.45 -2.45
CA SER A 46 -3.96 10.48 -1.84
C SER A 46 -3.71 10.35 -0.33
N SER A 47 -2.45 10.23 0.09
CA SER A 47 -2.09 10.10 1.50
C SER A 47 -2.38 11.37 2.31
N LEU A 48 -2.04 12.55 1.78
CA LEU A 48 -2.31 13.83 2.45
C LEU A 48 -3.82 14.07 2.58
N THR A 49 -4.58 13.75 1.54
CA THR A 49 -6.05 13.87 1.56
C THR A 49 -6.65 12.93 2.61
N ASN A 50 -6.21 11.68 2.69
CA ASN A 50 -6.67 10.73 3.70
C ASN A 50 -6.35 11.19 5.13
N VAL A 51 -5.15 11.71 5.37
CA VAL A 51 -4.77 12.28 6.68
C VAL A 51 -5.62 13.50 7.01
N ALA A 52 -5.79 14.44 6.08
CA ALA A 52 -6.59 15.63 6.27
C ALA A 52 -8.06 15.29 6.60
N VAL A 53 -8.66 14.37 5.85
CA VAL A 53 -10.01 13.87 6.11
C VAL A 53 -10.10 13.19 7.47
N SER A 54 -9.19 12.30 7.80
CA SER A 54 -9.19 11.62 9.11
C SER A 54 -9.07 12.62 10.26
N LEU A 55 -8.21 13.65 10.13
CA LEU A 55 -8.08 14.73 11.14
C LEU A 55 -9.33 15.60 11.23
N LEU A 56 -10.02 15.84 10.12
CA LEU A 56 -11.29 16.54 10.12
C LEU A 56 -12.37 15.70 10.84
N LEU A 57 -12.50 14.43 10.46
CA LEU A 57 -13.56 13.56 10.96
C LEU A 57 -13.40 13.22 12.45
N VAL A 58 -12.19 13.00 12.93
CA VAL A 58 -11.92 12.71 14.34
C VAL A 58 -12.28 13.87 15.27
N ARG A 59 -12.31 15.12 14.73
CA ARG A 59 -12.73 16.32 15.48
C ARG A 59 -14.24 16.55 15.46
N VAL A 60 -14.91 16.09 14.39
CA VAL A 60 -16.32 16.37 14.11
C VAL A 60 -17.21 15.27 14.65
N LEU A 61 -16.81 14.01 14.52
CA LEU A 61 -17.59 12.84 14.92
C LEU A 61 -17.40 12.50 16.40
N ALA A 62 -18.47 12.01 17.04
CA ALA A 62 -18.35 11.37 18.33
C ALA A 62 -17.52 10.07 18.23
N PRO A 63 -16.86 9.60 19.32
CA PRO A 63 -15.98 8.42 19.29
C PRO A 63 -16.63 7.18 18.64
N ALA A 64 -17.86 6.86 18.98
CA ALA A 64 -18.60 5.72 18.41
C ALA A 64 -18.92 5.92 16.91
N GLN A 65 -19.23 7.15 16.48
CA GLN A 65 -19.46 7.46 15.07
C GLN A 65 -18.14 7.37 14.27
N PHE A 66 -17.05 7.85 14.84
CA PHE A 66 -15.72 7.72 14.22
C PHE A 66 -15.26 6.25 14.16
N GLY A 67 -15.62 5.44 15.16
CA GLY A 67 -15.44 3.99 15.13
C GLY A 67 -16.25 3.31 14.03
N ALA A 68 -17.52 3.70 13.85
CA ALA A 68 -18.35 3.20 12.76
C ALA A 68 -17.81 3.58 11.37
N TYR A 69 -17.31 4.82 11.21
CA TYR A 69 -16.55 5.22 10.03
C TYR A 69 -15.30 4.35 9.83
N GLY A 70 -14.55 4.07 10.90
CA GLY A 70 -13.38 3.19 10.86
C GLY A 70 -13.72 1.78 10.37
N LEU A 71 -14.83 1.18 10.84
CA LEU A 71 -15.30 -0.12 10.35
C LEU A 71 -15.71 -0.06 8.89
N ALA A 72 -16.42 0.98 8.45
CA ALA A 72 -16.75 1.19 7.04
C ALA A 72 -15.49 1.32 6.17
N TYR A 73 -14.49 2.07 6.63
CA TYR A 73 -13.21 2.24 5.94
C TYR A 73 -12.42 0.93 5.82
N VAL A 74 -12.40 0.13 6.88
CA VAL A 74 -11.81 -1.20 6.91
C VAL A 74 -12.54 -2.13 5.92
N THR A 75 -13.87 -2.11 5.89
CA THR A 75 -14.69 -2.88 4.94
C THR A 75 -14.43 -2.47 3.49
N TYR A 76 -14.33 -1.16 3.26
CA TYR A 76 -13.91 -0.64 1.94
C TYR A 76 -12.54 -1.17 1.53
N GLY A 77 -11.56 -1.16 2.41
CA GLY A 77 -10.21 -1.69 2.14
C GLY A 77 -10.22 -3.15 1.71
N PHE A 78 -11.08 -3.98 2.32
CA PHE A 78 -11.27 -5.38 1.91
C PHE A 78 -11.89 -5.48 0.51
N ALA A 79 -13.00 -4.79 0.26
CA ALA A 79 -13.66 -4.77 -1.04
C ALA A 79 -12.74 -4.21 -2.14
N LEU A 80 -11.95 -3.18 -1.81
CA LEU A 80 -10.94 -2.61 -2.69
C LEU A 80 -9.88 -3.65 -3.08
N SER A 81 -9.35 -4.39 -2.11
CA SER A 81 -8.38 -5.45 -2.35
C SER A 81 -8.96 -6.56 -3.24
N ALA A 82 -10.20 -6.96 -2.99
CA ALA A 82 -10.91 -7.94 -3.80
C ALA A 82 -11.12 -7.43 -5.24
N SER A 83 -11.56 -6.19 -5.39
CA SER A 83 -11.73 -5.56 -6.70
C SER A 83 -10.42 -5.49 -7.46
N ARG A 84 -9.33 -5.04 -6.83
CA ARG A 84 -8.01 -4.99 -7.45
C ARG A 84 -7.57 -6.36 -7.93
N GLY A 85 -7.73 -7.40 -7.11
CA GLY A 85 -7.33 -8.76 -7.45
C GLY A 85 -7.94 -9.26 -8.75
N ILE A 86 -9.23 -9.03 -8.97
CA ILE A 86 -9.94 -9.56 -10.15
C ILE A 86 -10.01 -8.57 -11.33
N SER A 87 -9.82 -7.27 -11.11
CA SER A 87 -9.90 -6.26 -12.15
C SER A 87 -8.53 -5.67 -12.52
N THR A 88 -7.89 -4.92 -11.62
CA THR A 88 -6.75 -4.06 -11.96
C THR A 88 -5.40 -4.76 -11.91
N GLU A 89 -5.19 -5.75 -11.04
CA GLU A 89 -3.94 -6.52 -11.02
C GLU A 89 -3.72 -7.30 -12.34
N PRO A 90 -4.73 -8.01 -12.89
CA PRO A 90 -4.59 -8.61 -14.22
C PRO A 90 -4.31 -7.57 -15.32
N LEU A 91 -4.89 -6.38 -15.23
CA LEU A 91 -4.63 -5.28 -16.17
C LEU A 91 -3.17 -4.82 -16.08
N MET A 92 -2.68 -4.59 -14.87
CA MET A 92 -1.30 -4.16 -14.63
C MET A 92 -0.28 -5.20 -15.12
N VAL A 93 -0.55 -6.47 -14.88
CA VAL A 93 0.39 -7.56 -15.26
C VAL A 93 0.41 -7.79 -16.76
N ARG A 94 -0.76 -7.83 -17.43
CA ARG A 94 -0.86 -8.26 -18.83
C ARG A 94 -0.88 -7.15 -19.85
N PHE A 95 -1.26 -5.92 -19.45
CA PHE A 95 -1.51 -4.82 -20.38
C PHE A 95 -0.70 -3.56 -20.10
N SER A 96 0.24 -3.58 -19.13
CA SER A 96 1.16 -2.47 -18.92
C SER A 96 1.99 -2.20 -20.16
N GLY A 97 1.94 -0.97 -20.66
CA GLY A 97 2.64 -0.57 -21.89
C GLY A 97 2.01 -1.06 -23.18
N ALA A 98 0.81 -1.64 -23.16
CA ALA A 98 0.09 -2.08 -24.37
C ALA A 98 -0.26 -0.89 -25.29
N LYS A 99 -0.43 -1.18 -26.58
CA LYS A 99 -0.91 -0.18 -27.55
C LYS A 99 -2.28 0.36 -27.12
N LEU A 100 -2.53 1.65 -27.38
CA LEU A 100 -3.72 2.36 -26.92
C LEU A 100 -5.05 1.66 -27.22
N GLN A 101 -5.19 1.05 -28.40
CA GLN A 101 -6.41 0.32 -28.78
C GLN A 101 -6.62 -0.93 -27.93
N VAL A 102 -5.55 -1.72 -27.71
CA VAL A 102 -5.57 -2.93 -26.87
C VAL A 102 -5.88 -2.55 -25.43
N TRP A 103 -5.23 -1.49 -24.93
CA TRP A 103 -5.48 -0.95 -23.60
C TRP A 103 -6.95 -0.50 -23.42
N ARG A 104 -7.53 0.24 -24.38
CA ARG A 104 -8.93 0.67 -24.31
C ARG A 104 -9.90 -0.49 -24.19
N HIS A 105 -9.68 -1.55 -24.97
CA HIS A 105 -10.52 -2.74 -24.90
C HIS A 105 -10.39 -3.47 -23.55
N ALA A 106 -9.16 -3.62 -23.05
CA ALA A 106 -8.88 -4.21 -21.75
C ALA A 106 -9.51 -3.40 -20.60
N VAL A 107 -9.39 -2.06 -20.64
CA VAL A 107 -9.92 -1.15 -19.61
C VAL A 107 -11.45 -1.15 -19.59
N ALA A 108 -12.14 -1.26 -20.73
CA ALA A 108 -13.60 -1.38 -20.75
C ALA A 108 -14.10 -2.60 -19.92
N GLY A 109 -13.41 -3.74 -20.02
CA GLY A 109 -13.70 -4.92 -19.22
C GLY A 109 -13.26 -4.79 -17.76
N CYS A 110 -12.06 -4.27 -17.52
CA CYS A 110 -11.51 -4.08 -16.20
C CYS A 110 -12.39 -3.15 -15.33
N THR A 111 -12.76 -1.98 -15.85
CA THR A 111 -13.60 -0.99 -15.15
C THR A 111 -15.03 -1.50 -14.93
N ALA A 112 -15.60 -2.23 -15.90
CA ALA A 112 -16.87 -2.90 -15.70
C ALA A 112 -16.82 -3.97 -14.60
N THR A 113 -15.73 -4.74 -14.51
CA THR A 113 -15.50 -5.70 -13.41
C THR A 113 -15.45 -4.99 -12.07
N ALA A 114 -14.79 -3.83 -11.98
CA ALA A 114 -14.78 -3.02 -10.75
C ALA A 114 -16.17 -2.52 -10.35
N ILE A 115 -17.01 -2.08 -11.31
CA ILE A 115 -18.41 -1.72 -11.05
C ILE A 115 -19.19 -2.92 -10.52
N MET A 116 -19.06 -4.09 -11.17
CA MET A 116 -19.77 -5.32 -10.74
C MET A 116 -19.35 -5.72 -9.32
N THR A 117 -18.06 -5.66 -9.02
CA THR A 117 -17.56 -5.93 -7.66
C THR A 117 -18.12 -4.89 -6.67
N GLY A 118 -18.18 -3.62 -7.07
CA GLY A 118 -18.76 -2.53 -6.28
C GLY A 118 -20.27 -2.74 -6.02
N LEU A 119 -21.00 -3.22 -7.00
CA LEU A 119 -22.43 -3.54 -6.83
C LEU A 119 -22.61 -4.72 -5.85
N ILE A 120 -21.80 -5.78 -5.98
CA ILE A 120 -21.84 -6.93 -5.06
C ILE A 120 -21.49 -6.47 -3.64
N ALA A 121 -20.38 -5.74 -3.48
CA ALA A 121 -19.96 -5.20 -2.18
C ALA A 121 -21.03 -4.25 -1.59
N GLY A 122 -21.65 -3.44 -2.45
CA GLY A 122 -22.74 -2.54 -2.10
C GLY A 122 -23.96 -3.29 -1.55
N VAL A 123 -24.41 -4.32 -2.26
CA VAL A 123 -25.54 -5.17 -1.79
C VAL A 123 -25.20 -5.84 -0.47
N LEU A 124 -23.99 -6.37 -0.31
CA LEU A 124 -23.56 -6.99 0.95
C LEU A 124 -23.49 -5.98 2.10
N ALA A 125 -23.04 -4.75 1.83
CA ALA A 125 -23.00 -3.68 2.83
C ALA A 125 -24.42 -3.23 3.22
N LEU A 126 -25.36 -3.12 2.27
CA LEU A 126 -26.76 -2.82 2.53
C LEU A 126 -27.45 -3.95 3.31
N ALA A 127 -27.17 -5.21 2.97
CA ALA A 127 -27.66 -6.35 3.73
C ALA A 127 -27.13 -6.34 5.19
N ALA A 128 -25.85 -6.03 5.38
CA ALA A 128 -25.29 -5.85 6.71
C ALA A 128 -25.96 -4.68 7.45
N ALA A 129 -26.20 -3.55 6.77
CA ALA A 129 -26.89 -2.40 7.35
C ALA A 129 -28.31 -2.71 7.82
N ALA A 130 -29.00 -3.60 7.14
CA ALA A 130 -30.36 -4.04 7.52
C ALA A 130 -30.41 -4.84 8.83
N VAL A 131 -29.30 -5.53 9.17
CA VAL A 131 -29.18 -6.32 10.42
C VAL A 131 -28.57 -5.48 11.55
N LEU A 132 -27.68 -4.55 11.21
CA LEU A 132 -27.04 -3.66 12.15
C LEU A 132 -28.02 -2.55 12.60
N HIS A 133 -27.74 -1.94 13.76
CA HIS A 133 -28.56 -0.84 14.30
C HIS A 133 -27.71 0.38 14.61
N GLY A 134 -28.32 1.56 14.61
CA GLY A 134 -27.66 2.81 14.99
C GLY A 134 -26.56 3.26 14.03
N THR A 135 -25.42 3.69 14.57
CA THR A 135 -24.32 4.27 13.78
C THR A 135 -23.68 3.31 12.78
N PRO A 136 -23.47 2.01 13.05
CA PRO A 136 -22.97 1.08 12.04
C PRO A 136 -23.93 0.91 10.86
N SER A 137 -25.22 0.78 11.11
CA SER A 137 -26.23 0.68 10.04
C SER A 137 -26.17 1.88 9.12
N ALA A 138 -26.10 3.09 9.67
CA ALA A 138 -25.99 4.32 8.90
C ALA A 138 -24.70 4.38 8.06
N ALA A 139 -23.54 4.00 8.64
CA ALA A 139 -22.28 3.96 7.95
C ALA A 139 -22.26 2.95 6.79
N PHE A 140 -22.78 1.74 7.02
CA PHE A 140 -22.83 0.68 6.01
C PHE A 140 -23.87 0.95 4.92
N THR A 141 -24.99 1.64 5.25
CA THR A 141 -25.94 2.12 4.24
C THR A 141 -25.28 3.10 3.27
N ALA A 142 -24.60 4.11 3.79
CA ALA A 142 -23.89 5.09 2.98
C ALA A 142 -22.78 4.44 2.12
N LEU A 143 -22.00 3.55 2.72
CA LEU A 143 -20.96 2.79 2.04
C LEU A 143 -21.54 1.91 0.93
N GLY A 144 -22.66 1.20 1.20
CA GLY A 144 -23.32 0.33 0.24
C GLY A 144 -23.77 1.06 -1.02
N ILE A 145 -24.34 2.27 -0.86
CA ILE A 145 -24.77 3.12 -1.97
C ILE A 145 -23.57 3.58 -2.81
N THR A 146 -22.45 3.85 -2.17
CA THR A 146 -21.29 4.51 -2.82
C THR A 146 -20.21 3.55 -3.30
N PHE A 147 -20.24 2.28 -2.93
CA PHE A 147 -19.25 1.28 -3.33
C PHE A 147 -18.95 1.22 -4.83
N PRO A 148 -19.94 1.23 -5.75
CA PRO A 148 -19.66 1.17 -7.17
C PRO A 148 -18.78 2.32 -7.65
N GLY A 149 -19.04 3.53 -7.14
CA GLY A 149 -18.24 4.73 -7.45
C GLY A 149 -16.82 4.65 -6.89
N LEU A 150 -16.67 4.21 -5.64
CA LEU A 150 -15.38 4.05 -4.97
C LEU A 150 -14.47 3.05 -5.71
N LEU A 151 -14.99 1.88 -6.07
CA LEU A 151 -14.19 0.86 -6.73
C LEU A 151 -13.90 1.20 -8.21
N LEU A 152 -14.83 1.89 -8.88
CA LEU A 152 -14.60 2.37 -10.23
C LEU A 152 -13.52 3.46 -10.27
N GLN A 153 -13.52 4.40 -9.30
CA GLN A 153 -12.50 5.44 -9.20
C GLN A 153 -11.09 4.83 -9.08
N ASP A 154 -10.91 3.87 -8.19
CA ASP A 154 -9.64 3.16 -8.03
C ASP A 154 -9.24 2.41 -9.31
N SER A 155 -10.20 1.80 -10.01
CA SER A 155 -9.94 1.11 -11.27
C SER A 155 -9.44 2.06 -12.37
N TRP A 156 -9.94 3.29 -12.46
CA TRP A 156 -9.42 4.31 -13.37
C TRP A 156 -7.99 4.69 -13.04
N ARG A 157 -7.69 4.90 -11.78
CA ARG A 157 -6.34 5.22 -11.30
C ARG A 157 -5.33 4.19 -11.80
N TYR A 158 -5.58 2.90 -11.55
CA TYR A 158 -4.69 1.82 -12.02
C TYR A 158 -4.67 1.67 -13.54
N SER A 159 -5.79 1.93 -14.20
CA SER A 159 -5.87 1.91 -15.66
C SER A 159 -4.94 2.95 -16.30
N PHE A 160 -4.86 4.15 -15.74
CA PHE A 160 -3.93 5.17 -16.21
C PHE A 160 -2.47 4.82 -15.92
N PHE A 161 -2.18 4.20 -14.78
CA PHE A 161 -0.83 3.69 -14.51
C PHE A 161 -0.41 2.60 -15.50
N ALA A 162 -1.30 1.67 -15.85
CA ALA A 162 -1.03 0.63 -16.84
C ALA A 162 -0.66 1.22 -18.22
N LEU A 163 -1.26 2.35 -18.60
CA LEU A 163 -0.93 3.07 -19.84
C LEU A 163 0.35 3.92 -19.73
N GLY A 164 0.90 4.08 -18.52
CA GLY A 164 2.03 4.99 -18.25
C GLY A 164 1.63 6.47 -18.18
N ARG A 165 0.34 6.78 -18.04
CA ARG A 165 -0.21 8.13 -17.90
C ARG A 165 -0.50 8.48 -16.43
N GLY A 166 0.52 8.44 -15.57
CA GLY A 166 0.40 8.74 -14.14
C GLY A 166 -0.18 10.13 -13.84
N SER A 167 0.02 11.12 -14.72
CA SER A 167 -0.61 12.43 -14.59
C SER A 167 -2.16 12.40 -14.65
N GLN A 168 -2.73 11.46 -15.39
CA GLN A 168 -4.18 11.26 -15.44
C GLN A 168 -4.72 10.63 -14.16
N ALA A 169 -3.96 9.68 -13.57
CA ALA A 169 -4.26 9.11 -12.27
C ALA A 169 -4.24 10.20 -11.19
N PHE A 170 -3.14 10.97 -11.14
CA PHE A 170 -3.00 12.11 -10.25
C PHE A 170 -4.15 13.13 -10.37
N LEU A 171 -4.52 13.49 -11.60
CA LEU A 171 -5.64 14.41 -11.82
C LEU A 171 -6.97 13.84 -11.31
N ASN A 172 -7.22 12.55 -11.49
CA ASN A 172 -8.43 11.89 -11.01
C ASN A 172 -8.49 11.88 -9.47
N ASP A 173 -7.39 11.55 -8.80
CA ASP A 173 -7.28 11.60 -7.34
C ASP A 173 -7.38 13.04 -6.81
N LEU A 174 -6.80 14.00 -7.51
CA LEU A 174 -6.88 15.42 -7.17
C LEU A 174 -8.33 15.93 -7.25
N ILE A 175 -9.07 15.55 -8.28
CA ILE A 175 -10.51 15.88 -8.41
C ILE A 175 -11.28 15.32 -7.23
N TRP A 176 -11.03 14.06 -6.86
CA TRP A 176 -11.65 13.46 -5.69
C TRP A 176 -11.33 14.25 -4.41
N GLY A 177 -10.06 14.54 -4.14
CA GLY A 177 -9.66 15.32 -2.96
C GLY A 177 -10.25 16.74 -2.91
N LEU A 178 -10.21 17.45 -4.05
CA LEU A 178 -10.74 18.81 -4.17
C LEU A 178 -12.27 18.90 -4.08
N THR A 179 -13.00 17.84 -4.39
CA THR A 179 -14.45 17.77 -4.19
C THR A 179 -14.81 17.31 -2.78
N MET A 180 -14.07 16.34 -2.24
CA MET A 180 -14.35 15.71 -0.96
C MET A 180 -14.10 16.65 0.23
N VAL A 181 -12.91 17.27 0.29
CA VAL A 181 -12.53 18.09 1.44
C VAL A 181 -13.47 19.29 1.64
N PRO A 182 -13.77 20.11 0.61
CA PRO A 182 -14.74 21.18 0.76
C PRO A 182 -16.16 20.69 1.10
N ALA A 183 -16.60 19.56 0.51
CA ALA A 183 -17.91 18.99 0.81
C ALA A 183 -18.03 18.53 2.27
N LEU A 184 -16.98 17.94 2.84
CA LEU A 184 -16.95 17.57 4.26
C LEU A 184 -16.90 18.78 5.19
N ILE A 185 -16.19 19.84 4.80
CA ILE A 185 -16.18 21.11 5.53
C ILE A 185 -17.59 21.74 5.48
N PHE A 186 -18.24 21.75 4.32
CA PHE A 186 -19.60 22.24 4.18
C PHE A 186 -20.60 21.45 5.05
N LEU A 187 -20.52 20.12 5.10
CA LEU A 187 -21.34 19.33 6.01
C LEU A 187 -21.19 19.75 7.47
N ARG A 188 -19.97 20.03 7.88
CA ARG A 188 -19.68 20.52 9.22
C ARG A 188 -20.33 21.88 9.48
N GLU A 189 -20.23 22.82 8.55
CA GLU A 189 -20.78 24.19 8.69
C GLU A 189 -22.31 24.19 8.78
N ILE A 190 -22.99 23.28 8.07
CA ILE A 190 -24.45 23.12 8.15
C ILE A 190 -24.91 22.20 9.31
N GLY A 191 -23.98 21.76 10.17
CA GLY A 191 -24.29 20.91 11.35
C GLY A 191 -24.64 19.46 11.02
N GLN A 192 -24.46 18.99 9.78
CA GLN A 192 -24.76 17.62 9.34
C GLN A 192 -23.58 16.69 9.61
N THR A 193 -23.31 16.41 10.87
CA THR A 193 -22.14 15.64 11.33
C THR A 193 -22.45 14.16 11.62
N SER A 194 -23.48 13.61 10.99
CA SER A 194 -23.76 12.16 11.13
C SER A 194 -22.79 11.31 10.30
N VAL A 195 -22.50 10.11 10.79
CA VAL A 195 -21.62 9.15 10.09
C VAL A 195 -22.13 8.80 8.70
N PHE A 196 -23.47 8.77 8.51
CA PHE A 196 -24.08 8.53 7.20
C PHE A 196 -23.61 9.56 6.17
N TRP A 197 -23.79 10.86 6.46
CA TRP A 197 -23.43 11.91 5.52
C TRP A 197 -21.94 11.98 5.25
N VAL A 198 -21.14 11.73 6.27
CA VAL A 198 -19.67 11.70 6.12
C VAL A 198 -19.21 10.59 5.18
N VAL A 199 -19.69 9.36 5.38
CA VAL A 199 -19.36 8.21 4.52
C VAL A 199 -19.95 8.39 3.12
N PHE A 200 -21.17 8.91 3.04
CA PHE A 200 -21.83 9.18 1.77
C PHE A 200 -21.06 10.22 0.92
N VAL A 201 -20.70 11.36 1.50
CA VAL A 201 -19.93 12.39 0.81
C VAL A 201 -18.56 11.87 0.40
N TRP A 202 -17.86 11.16 1.28
CA TRP A 202 -16.58 10.53 0.94
C TRP A 202 -16.70 9.62 -0.29
N GLY A 203 -17.69 8.76 -0.35
CA GLY A 203 -17.89 7.86 -1.48
C GLY A 203 -18.54 8.50 -2.71
N ALA A 204 -19.48 9.43 -2.52
CA ALA A 204 -20.14 10.14 -3.64
C ALA A 204 -19.14 11.02 -4.42
N THR A 205 -18.21 11.67 -3.72
CA THR A 205 -17.15 12.45 -4.39
C THR A 205 -16.15 11.57 -5.14
N ALA A 206 -15.86 10.35 -4.65
CA ALA A 206 -15.16 9.34 -5.45
C ALA A 206 -15.96 8.96 -6.70
N GLY A 207 -17.29 8.83 -6.58
CA GLY A 207 -18.19 8.61 -7.70
C GLY A 207 -18.11 9.72 -8.74
N ILE A 208 -18.01 10.99 -8.34
CA ILE A 208 -17.80 12.12 -9.27
C ILE A 208 -16.49 11.94 -10.04
N ALA A 209 -15.39 11.67 -9.36
CA ALA A 209 -14.11 11.40 -10.02
C ALA A 209 -14.17 10.16 -10.94
N ALA A 210 -14.90 9.13 -10.53
CA ALA A 210 -15.14 7.93 -11.33
C ALA A 210 -15.92 8.23 -12.62
N LEU A 211 -16.90 9.14 -12.60
CA LEU A 211 -17.66 9.56 -13.77
C LEU A 211 -16.85 10.40 -14.75
N ILE A 212 -15.78 11.05 -14.28
CA ILE A 212 -14.84 11.80 -15.13
C ILE A 212 -13.85 10.83 -15.82
N GLY A 213 -13.58 9.66 -15.24
CA GLY A 213 -12.67 8.68 -15.79
C GLY A 213 -12.92 8.28 -17.24
N PRO A 214 -14.16 8.01 -17.67
CA PRO A 214 -14.48 7.73 -19.09
C PRO A 214 -14.11 8.86 -20.04
N LEU A 215 -14.26 10.11 -19.62
CA LEU A 215 -13.89 11.29 -20.43
C LEU A 215 -12.36 11.38 -20.57
N GLN A 216 -11.62 11.15 -19.48
CA GLN A 216 -10.16 11.13 -19.49
C GLN A 216 -9.60 9.98 -20.34
N ALA A 217 -10.16 8.77 -20.21
CA ALA A 217 -9.71 7.57 -20.90
C ALA A 217 -10.21 7.47 -22.35
N LYS A 218 -11.31 8.16 -22.66
CA LYS A 218 -12.11 7.98 -23.90
C LYS A 218 -12.54 6.50 -24.06
N VAL A 219 -13.00 5.90 -22.95
CA VAL A 219 -13.44 4.50 -22.85
C VAL A 219 -14.59 4.45 -21.86
N PHE A 220 -15.66 3.75 -22.22
CA PHE A 220 -16.77 3.48 -21.30
C PHE A 220 -16.70 2.04 -20.78
N PRO A 221 -17.01 1.79 -19.50
CA PRO A 221 -17.17 0.44 -18.97
C PRO A 221 -18.22 -0.35 -19.76
N ASN A 222 -17.93 -1.61 -20.04
CA ASN A 222 -18.85 -2.50 -20.76
C ASN A 222 -19.07 -3.79 -19.96
N ILE A 223 -20.30 -4.01 -19.48
CA ILE A 223 -20.61 -5.13 -18.58
C ILE A 223 -20.37 -6.47 -19.28
N ALA A 224 -20.70 -6.61 -20.55
CA ALA A 224 -20.43 -7.85 -21.30
C ALA A 224 -18.92 -8.13 -21.40
N GLU A 225 -18.08 -7.11 -21.58
CA GLU A 225 -16.63 -7.26 -21.53
C GLU A 225 -16.14 -7.52 -20.09
N GLY A 226 -16.80 -7.01 -19.06
CA GLY A 226 -16.49 -7.32 -17.66
C GLY A 226 -16.65 -8.80 -17.34
N MET A 227 -17.73 -9.44 -17.78
CA MET A 227 -17.93 -10.89 -17.62
C MET A 227 -16.86 -11.69 -18.37
N ARG A 228 -16.54 -11.28 -19.60
CA ARG A 228 -15.45 -11.91 -20.38
C ARG A 228 -14.09 -11.68 -19.76
N TRP A 229 -13.87 -10.50 -19.14
CA TRP A 229 -12.65 -10.17 -18.40
C TRP A 229 -12.39 -11.16 -17.28
N ILE A 230 -13.37 -11.36 -16.40
CA ILE A 230 -13.27 -12.33 -15.29
C ILE A 230 -12.95 -13.72 -15.83
N ALA A 231 -13.68 -14.18 -16.85
CA ALA A 231 -13.47 -15.50 -17.43
C ALA A 231 -12.07 -15.70 -18.03
N ARG A 232 -11.55 -14.68 -18.75
CA ARG A 232 -10.24 -14.75 -19.42
C ARG A 232 -9.05 -14.62 -18.45
N HIS A 233 -9.24 -13.95 -17.32
CA HIS A 233 -8.13 -13.65 -16.39
C HIS A 233 -8.29 -14.35 -15.05
N ARG A 234 -9.19 -15.35 -14.94
CA ARG A 234 -9.45 -16.10 -13.70
C ARG A 234 -8.22 -16.77 -13.11
N ASP A 235 -7.27 -17.16 -13.96
CA ASP A 235 -6.03 -17.85 -13.60
C ASP A 235 -5.12 -17.02 -12.68
N ILE A 236 -5.05 -15.72 -12.91
CA ILE A 236 -4.28 -14.78 -12.06
C ILE A 236 -5.18 -13.97 -11.13
N GLY A 237 -6.39 -13.63 -11.57
CA GLY A 237 -7.31 -12.81 -10.78
C GLY A 237 -7.70 -13.45 -9.45
N PHE A 238 -8.06 -14.73 -9.44
CA PHE A 238 -8.37 -15.43 -8.18
C PHE A 238 -7.15 -15.62 -7.26
N ARG A 239 -5.94 -15.71 -7.82
CA ARG A 239 -4.71 -15.74 -7.02
C ARG A 239 -4.48 -14.41 -6.32
N PHE A 240 -4.59 -13.29 -7.04
CA PHE A 240 -4.49 -11.95 -6.43
C PHE A 240 -5.62 -11.67 -5.45
N LEU A 241 -6.84 -12.13 -5.74
CA LEU A 241 -7.96 -12.05 -4.79
C LEU A 241 -7.63 -12.77 -3.48
N ALA A 242 -7.13 -14.00 -3.56
CA ALA A 242 -6.75 -14.78 -2.40
C ALA A 242 -5.58 -14.14 -1.63
N GLU A 243 -4.55 -13.66 -2.33
CA GLU A 243 -3.42 -12.95 -1.75
C GLU A 243 -3.86 -11.68 -1.02
N GLY A 244 -4.68 -10.86 -1.68
CA GLY A 244 -5.24 -9.65 -1.10
C GLY A 244 -6.14 -9.93 0.12
N ALA A 245 -6.96 -10.97 0.06
CA ALA A 245 -7.79 -11.40 1.19
C ALA A 245 -6.93 -11.81 2.40
N VAL A 246 -5.91 -12.64 2.19
CA VAL A 246 -5.00 -13.07 3.27
C VAL A 246 -4.23 -11.87 3.84
N SER A 247 -3.69 -11.01 2.97
CA SER A 247 -2.89 -9.85 3.39
C SER A 247 -3.68 -8.84 4.23
N ASN A 248 -4.98 -8.69 3.96
CA ASN A 248 -5.83 -7.73 4.68
C ASN A 248 -6.63 -8.38 5.83
N ALA A 249 -6.74 -9.71 5.87
CA ALA A 249 -7.56 -10.43 6.86
C ALA A 249 -7.22 -10.04 8.31
N GLY A 250 -5.94 -9.90 8.63
CA GLY A 250 -5.51 -9.57 9.98
C GLY A 250 -6.07 -8.23 10.48
N GLY A 251 -5.97 -7.18 9.67
CA GLY A 251 -6.49 -5.85 9.99
C GLY A 251 -8.01 -5.84 10.11
N GLN A 252 -8.70 -6.56 9.21
CA GLN A 252 -10.16 -6.69 9.19
C GLN A 252 -10.67 -7.40 10.44
N LEU A 253 -10.12 -8.60 10.72
CA LEU A 253 -10.52 -9.41 11.88
C LEU A 253 -10.28 -8.67 13.19
N ARG A 254 -9.16 -7.92 13.31
CA ARG A 254 -8.94 -7.07 14.48
C ARG A 254 -9.99 -5.96 14.56
N GLY A 255 -10.25 -5.23 13.48
CA GLY A 255 -11.21 -4.13 13.45
C GLY A 255 -12.60 -4.57 13.88
N TYR A 256 -13.11 -5.64 13.28
CA TYR A 256 -14.42 -6.22 13.65
C TYR A 256 -14.42 -6.84 15.05
N GLY A 257 -13.35 -7.55 15.43
CA GLY A 257 -13.21 -8.12 16.77
C GLY A 257 -13.23 -7.05 17.87
N VAL A 258 -12.48 -5.96 17.69
CA VAL A 258 -12.51 -4.82 18.62
C VAL A 258 -13.91 -4.21 18.67
N GLY A 259 -14.57 -4.01 17.53
CA GLY A 259 -15.93 -3.46 17.48
C GLY A 259 -16.95 -4.35 18.20
N LEU A 260 -16.79 -5.67 18.07
CA LEU A 260 -17.69 -6.67 18.69
C LEU A 260 -17.48 -6.77 20.21
N PHE A 261 -16.22 -6.83 20.67
CA PHE A 261 -15.90 -7.12 22.07
C PHE A 261 -15.75 -5.87 22.95
N LEU A 262 -15.29 -4.76 22.39
CA LEU A 262 -15.00 -3.52 23.14
C LEU A 262 -15.91 -2.35 22.71
N GLY A 263 -16.66 -2.53 21.62
CA GLY A 263 -17.56 -1.51 21.10
C GLY A 263 -16.88 -0.51 20.16
N LEU A 264 -17.72 0.32 19.53
CA LEU A 264 -17.31 1.25 18.48
C LEU A 264 -16.38 2.38 18.97
N ALA A 265 -16.51 2.79 20.24
CA ALA A 265 -15.64 3.82 20.80
C ALA A 265 -14.17 3.39 20.82
N ALA A 266 -13.90 2.12 21.19
CA ALA A 266 -12.56 1.54 21.16
C ALA A 266 -11.98 1.51 19.73
N VAL A 267 -12.80 1.13 18.72
CA VAL A 267 -12.39 1.24 17.30
C VAL A 267 -12.04 2.68 16.96
N GLY A 268 -12.86 3.65 17.41
CA GLY A 268 -12.62 5.08 17.21
C GLY A 268 -11.32 5.56 17.82
N TYR A 269 -10.98 5.13 19.03
CA TYR A 269 -9.72 5.50 19.71
C TYR A 269 -8.50 4.94 18.97
N ILE A 270 -8.55 3.67 18.57
CA ILE A 270 -7.49 3.03 17.81
C ILE A 270 -7.31 3.72 16.44
N GLN A 271 -8.41 4.03 15.76
CA GLN A 271 -8.40 4.72 14.47
C GLN A 271 -7.83 6.15 14.60
N ALA A 272 -8.18 6.87 15.66
CA ALA A 272 -7.69 8.22 15.93
C ALA A 272 -6.16 8.24 16.13
N VAL A 273 -5.62 7.29 16.93
CA VAL A 273 -4.18 7.13 17.08
C VAL A 273 -3.53 6.70 15.75
N GLY A 274 -4.19 5.82 14.99
CA GLY A 274 -3.76 5.44 13.64
C GLY A 274 -3.58 6.63 12.70
N THR A 275 -4.43 7.65 12.81
CA THR A 275 -4.31 8.90 12.04
C THR A 275 -3.03 9.68 12.38
N LEU A 276 -2.64 9.73 13.66
CA LEU A 276 -1.39 10.38 14.10
C LEU A 276 -0.13 9.64 13.61
N ILE A 277 -0.27 8.36 13.30
CA ILE A 277 0.82 7.52 12.78
C ILE A 277 0.86 7.52 11.24
N GLY A 278 -0.15 8.11 10.60
CA GLY A 278 -0.24 8.20 9.14
C GLY A 278 1.08 8.56 8.45
N PRO A 279 1.82 9.61 8.88
CA PRO A 279 3.12 9.96 8.30
C PRO A 279 4.13 8.81 8.31
N MET A 280 4.17 8.01 9.38
CA MET A 280 5.06 6.84 9.47
C MET A 280 4.66 5.74 8.48
N THR A 281 3.36 5.50 8.35
CA THR A 281 2.83 4.51 7.40
C THR A 281 3.21 4.86 5.96
N ILE A 282 3.07 6.13 5.58
CA ILE A 282 3.46 6.63 4.25
C ILE A 282 4.96 6.43 4.02
N MET A 283 5.78 6.78 5.01
CA MET A 283 7.22 6.61 4.94
C MET A 283 7.61 5.14 4.76
N PHE A 284 7.01 4.20 5.51
CA PHE A 284 7.31 2.77 5.36
C PHE A 284 6.91 2.23 4.00
N GLN A 285 5.76 2.65 3.45
CA GLN A 285 5.33 2.27 2.10
C GLN A 285 6.31 2.76 1.03
N ALA A 286 6.73 4.02 1.11
CA ALA A 286 7.72 4.57 0.19
C ALA A 286 9.07 3.87 0.30
N MET A 287 9.52 3.58 1.53
CA MET A 287 10.78 2.85 1.76
C MET A 287 10.76 1.44 1.19
N SER A 288 9.65 0.72 1.28
CA SER A 288 9.53 -0.65 0.74
C SER A 288 9.80 -0.71 -0.76
N LEU A 289 9.40 0.30 -1.52
CA LEU A 289 9.65 0.39 -2.96
C LEU A 289 11.14 0.57 -3.32
N VAL A 290 11.91 1.19 -2.42
CA VAL A 290 13.32 1.52 -2.64
C VAL A 290 14.25 0.46 -2.06
N LEU A 291 13.93 -0.04 -0.87
CA LEU A 291 14.85 -0.89 -0.11
C LEU A 291 15.05 -2.28 -0.70
N ILE A 292 14.01 -2.89 -1.27
CA ILE A 292 14.13 -4.22 -1.87
C ILE A 292 15.08 -4.21 -3.08
N PRO A 293 14.91 -3.32 -4.09
CA PRO A 293 15.87 -3.21 -5.19
C PRO A 293 17.28 -2.84 -4.73
N GLU A 294 17.41 -1.97 -3.72
CA GLU A 294 18.72 -1.55 -3.23
C GLU A 294 19.43 -2.68 -2.48
N ALA A 295 18.73 -3.44 -1.65
CA ALA A 295 19.27 -4.64 -1.02
C ALA A 295 19.74 -5.67 -2.07
N ALA A 296 19.02 -5.86 -3.16
CA ALA A 296 19.42 -6.71 -4.28
C ALA A 296 20.68 -6.19 -4.98
N ARG A 297 20.84 -4.87 -5.15
CA ARG A 297 22.06 -4.26 -5.68
C ARG A 297 23.24 -4.44 -4.75
N VAL A 298 23.05 -4.26 -3.43
CA VAL A 298 24.09 -4.51 -2.42
C VAL A 298 24.50 -5.98 -2.45
N LEU A 299 23.54 -6.90 -2.52
CA LEU A 299 23.81 -8.34 -2.62
C LEU A 299 24.68 -8.65 -3.87
N SER A 300 24.35 -8.07 -5.03
CA SER A 300 25.08 -8.34 -6.27
C SER A 300 26.48 -7.74 -6.31
N ARG A 301 26.73 -6.57 -5.68
CA ARG A 301 28.00 -5.84 -5.74
C ARG A 301 28.94 -6.14 -4.56
N ALA A 302 28.38 -6.31 -3.37
CA ALA A 302 29.11 -6.50 -2.13
C ALA A 302 28.33 -7.40 -1.16
N PRO A 303 28.22 -8.73 -1.44
CA PRO A 303 27.40 -9.65 -0.65
C PRO A 303 27.69 -9.61 0.85
N ALA A 304 28.97 -9.42 1.23
CA ALA A 304 29.40 -9.31 2.62
C ALA A 304 28.74 -8.14 3.38
N ARG A 305 28.37 -7.08 2.68
CA ARG A 305 27.80 -5.85 3.26
C ARG A 305 26.28 -5.87 3.39
N LEU A 306 25.59 -6.91 2.87
CA LEU A 306 24.12 -6.97 2.89
C LEU A 306 23.55 -6.87 4.30
N SER A 307 24.10 -7.62 5.29
CA SER A 307 23.61 -7.56 6.67
C SER A 307 23.82 -6.18 7.28
N LEU A 308 24.97 -5.57 7.05
CA LEU A 308 25.25 -4.22 7.56
C LEU A 308 24.24 -3.22 6.96
N PHE A 309 23.99 -3.30 5.65
CA PHE A 309 23.00 -2.48 4.98
C PHE A 309 21.60 -2.64 5.62
N CYS A 310 21.14 -3.89 5.79
CA CYS A 310 19.84 -4.18 6.39
C CYS A 310 19.73 -3.65 7.82
N VAL A 311 20.78 -3.84 8.64
CA VAL A 311 20.83 -3.35 10.02
C VAL A 311 20.83 -1.82 10.09
N VAL A 312 21.65 -1.16 9.27
CA VAL A 312 21.74 0.32 9.24
C VAL A 312 20.41 0.94 8.83
N VAL A 313 19.76 0.37 7.81
CA VAL A 313 18.45 0.85 7.38
C VAL A 313 17.41 0.67 8.48
N SER A 314 17.36 -0.51 9.12
CA SER A 314 16.43 -0.75 10.24
C SER A 314 16.70 0.19 11.41
N ALA A 315 17.97 0.43 11.75
CA ALA A 315 18.35 1.36 12.81
C ALA A 315 17.94 2.81 12.49
N ALA A 316 18.15 3.25 11.26
CA ALA A 316 17.73 4.58 10.82
C ALA A 316 16.21 4.77 10.92
N LEU A 317 15.43 3.78 10.45
CA LEU A 317 13.97 3.81 10.56
C LEU A 317 13.49 3.73 12.01
N ALA A 318 14.19 2.96 12.86
CA ALA A 318 13.90 2.88 14.29
C ALA A 318 14.14 4.23 14.99
N VAL A 319 15.22 4.94 14.67
CA VAL A 319 15.48 6.29 15.18
C VAL A 319 14.34 7.24 14.79
N VAL A 320 13.90 7.22 13.55
CA VAL A 320 12.77 8.04 13.08
C VAL A 320 11.48 7.68 13.85
N ALA A 321 11.19 6.38 14.02
CA ALA A 321 10.02 5.91 14.76
C ALA A 321 10.07 6.32 16.24
N VAL A 322 11.23 6.20 16.89
CA VAL A 322 11.42 6.64 18.30
C VAL A 322 11.27 8.15 18.42
N THR A 323 11.88 8.92 17.52
CA THR A 323 11.73 10.39 17.50
C THR A 323 10.28 10.80 17.33
N TRP A 324 9.55 10.19 16.39
CA TRP A 324 8.13 10.46 16.19
C TRP A 324 7.31 10.06 17.42
N GLY A 325 7.60 8.89 18.01
CA GLY A 325 6.97 8.44 19.26
C GLY A 325 7.22 9.39 20.41
N ALA A 326 8.45 9.90 20.57
CA ALA A 326 8.78 10.89 21.58
C ALA A 326 8.00 12.20 21.36
N VAL A 327 7.88 12.67 20.12
CA VAL A 327 7.04 13.82 19.76
C VAL A 327 5.59 13.60 20.20
N LEU A 328 5.00 12.43 19.88
CA LEU A 328 3.62 12.12 20.24
C LEU A 328 3.42 11.98 21.76
N LEU A 329 4.37 11.39 22.48
CA LEU A 329 4.24 11.13 23.91
C LEU A 329 4.59 12.33 24.77
N ILE A 330 5.49 13.21 24.31
CA ILE A 330 5.95 14.38 25.08
C ILE A 330 5.14 15.63 24.72
N LEU A 331 4.94 15.92 23.43
CA LEU A 331 4.32 17.19 23.01
C LEU A 331 2.79 17.15 23.04
N LEU A 332 2.17 16.03 22.66
CA LEU A 332 0.72 15.95 22.57
C LEU A 332 -0.02 16.09 23.92
N PRO A 333 0.49 15.58 25.06
CA PRO A 333 -0.16 15.79 26.35
C PRO A 333 -0.28 17.28 26.77
N HIS A 334 0.62 18.14 26.28
CA HIS A 334 0.66 19.58 26.60
C HIS A 334 -0.35 20.41 25.78
N GLY A 335 -1.50 19.84 25.44
CA GLY A 335 -2.61 20.52 24.74
C GLY A 335 -2.64 20.28 23.23
N LEU A 336 -1.52 19.90 22.60
CA LEU A 336 -1.46 19.65 21.15
C LEU A 336 -2.28 18.42 20.74
N GLY A 337 -2.45 17.43 21.60
CA GLY A 337 -3.28 16.27 21.34
C GLY A 337 -4.76 16.62 21.19
N GLN A 338 -5.28 17.50 22.04
CA GLN A 338 -6.64 18.01 21.89
C GLN A 338 -6.78 18.90 20.66
N LEU A 339 -5.76 19.67 20.34
CA LEU A 339 -5.73 20.46 19.10
C LEU A 339 -5.71 19.55 17.86
N ALA A 340 -5.00 18.43 17.89
CA ALA A 340 -4.88 17.49 16.77
C ALA A 340 -6.16 16.67 16.55
N ILE A 341 -6.64 15.96 17.57
CA ILE A 341 -7.75 15.00 17.46
C ILE A 341 -8.94 15.28 18.39
N GLY A 342 -9.01 16.46 18.96
CA GLY A 342 -10.17 16.96 19.71
C GLY A 342 -10.44 16.18 21.00
N LYS A 343 -11.73 16.01 21.31
CA LYS A 343 -12.21 15.36 22.54
C LYS A 343 -11.80 13.90 22.68
N ILE A 344 -11.47 13.22 21.56
CA ILE A 344 -11.05 11.83 21.54
C ILE A 344 -9.65 11.64 22.13
N TRP A 345 -8.84 12.71 22.23
CA TRP A 345 -7.45 12.63 22.70
C TRP A 345 -7.30 11.96 24.08
N LYS A 346 -8.03 12.44 25.09
CA LYS A 346 -7.89 11.91 26.45
C LYS A 346 -8.10 10.40 26.54
N PRO A 347 -9.23 9.84 26.02
CA PRO A 347 -9.42 8.40 26.07
C PRO A 347 -8.51 7.62 25.11
N ALA A 348 -8.04 8.20 24.01
CA ALA A 348 -7.14 7.55 23.06
C ALA A 348 -5.66 7.57 23.48
N TYR A 349 -5.25 8.47 24.40
CA TYR A 349 -3.86 8.62 24.80
C TYR A 349 -3.19 7.33 25.30
N PRO A 350 -3.84 6.50 26.16
CA PRO A 350 -3.24 5.23 26.60
C PRO A 350 -2.86 4.26 25.48
N VAL A 351 -3.49 4.39 24.30
CA VAL A 351 -3.24 3.56 23.14
C VAL A 351 -1.99 4.01 22.36
N VAL A 352 -1.49 5.24 22.57
CA VAL A 352 -0.36 5.81 21.83
C VAL A 352 0.93 5.01 22.05
N LEU A 353 1.30 4.76 23.29
CA LEU A 353 2.54 4.05 23.62
C LEU A 353 2.60 2.64 23.01
N PRO A 354 1.60 1.76 23.22
CA PRO A 354 1.62 0.43 22.61
C PRO A 354 1.58 0.48 21.09
N THR A 355 0.92 1.48 20.50
CA THR A 355 0.94 1.65 19.04
C THR A 355 2.35 1.99 18.55
N MET A 356 3.05 2.89 19.23
CA MET A 356 4.43 3.25 18.88
C MET A 356 5.39 2.09 19.08
N ALA A 357 5.17 1.22 20.08
CA ALA A 357 5.93 -0.02 20.24
C ALA A 357 5.76 -0.96 19.01
N GLY A 358 4.54 -1.04 18.45
CA GLY A 358 4.28 -1.78 17.21
C GLY A 358 4.94 -1.14 15.98
N VAL A 359 4.89 0.20 15.86
CA VAL A 359 5.56 0.95 14.80
C VAL A 359 7.07 0.74 14.84
N LEU A 360 7.66 0.74 16.04
CA LEU A 360 9.08 0.46 16.22
C LEU A 360 9.44 -0.97 15.78
N ALA A 361 8.62 -1.96 16.12
CA ALA A 361 8.81 -3.33 15.64
C ALA A 361 8.79 -3.42 14.11
N ALA A 362 7.87 -2.71 13.46
CA ALA A 362 7.79 -2.62 11.99
C ALA A 362 9.04 -1.97 11.40
N ALA A 363 9.51 -0.86 11.99
CA ALA A 363 10.73 -0.17 11.56
C ALA A 363 11.96 -1.08 11.62
N VAL A 364 12.14 -1.78 12.75
CA VAL A 364 13.25 -2.73 12.94
C VAL A 364 13.15 -3.92 11.98
N SER A 365 11.94 -4.37 11.64
CA SER A 365 11.73 -5.51 10.72
C SER A 365 12.08 -5.19 9.26
N THR A 366 11.99 -3.92 8.84
CA THR A 366 12.01 -3.50 7.43
C THR A 366 13.27 -3.93 6.70
N GLY A 367 14.45 -3.78 7.31
CA GLY A 367 15.71 -4.20 6.70
C GLY A 367 15.82 -5.72 6.56
N GLY A 368 15.41 -6.48 7.57
CA GLY A 368 15.38 -7.96 7.51
C GLY A 368 14.43 -8.46 6.42
N TYR A 369 13.27 -7.82 6.27
CA TYR A 369 12.31 -8.11 5.21
C TYR A 369 12.89 -7.84 3.82
N ALA A 370 13.52 -6.66 3.63
CA ALA A 370 14.18 -6.32 2.36
C ALA A 370 15.32 -7.30 2.04
N GLY A 371 16.09 -7.72 3.04
CA GLY A 371 17.14 -8.72 2.89
C GLY A 371 16.63 -10.10 2.50
N LEU A 372 15.52 -10.59 3.08
CA LEU A 372 14.87 -11.84 2.69
C LEU A 372 14.42 -11.82 1.23
N HIS A 373 13.82 -10.71 0.79
CA HIS A 373 13.39 -10.55 -0.60
C HIS A 373 14.58 -10.48 -1.56
N ALA A 374 15.65 -9.77 -1.20
CA ALA A 374 16.87 -9.69 -2.00
C ALA A 374 17.55 -11.07 -2.17
N LEU A 375 17.50 -11.94 -1.14
CA LEU A 375 18.01 -13.31 -1.18
C LEU A 375 17.08 -14.29 -1.93
N GLY A 376 15.92 -13.83 -2.43
CA GLY A 376 14.94 -14.68 -3.10
C GLY A 376 14.26 -15.71 -2.16
N ALA A 377 14.30 -15.50 -0.85
CA ALA A 377 13.79 -16.42 0.18
C ALA A 377 12.25 -16.26 0.37
N ALA A 378 11.48 -16.27 -0.73
CA ALA A 378 10.04 -16.00 -0.73
C ALA A 378 9.23 -16.94 0.18
N GLN A 379 9.57 -18.23 0.23
CA GLN A 379 8.90 -19.19 1.12
C GLN A 379 9.11 -18.85 2.61
N ARG A 380 10.28 -18.33 2.99
CA ARG A 380 10.56 -17.90 4.36
C ARG A 380 9.80 -16.62 4.70
N SER A 381 9.78 -15.67 3.77
CA SER A 381 8.98 -14.45 3.91
C SER A 381 7.49 -14.78 4.10
N LEU A 382 6.95 -15.71 3.29
CA LEU A 382 5.56 -16.16 3.42
C LEU A 382 5.28 -16.82 4.79
N LYS A 383 6.16 -17.69 5.28
CA LYS A 383 6.03 -18.31 6.62
C LYS A 383 5.98 -17.26 7.72
N VAL A 384 6.90 -16.28 7.68
CA VAL A 384 6.91 -15.17 8.66
C VAL A 384 5.62 -14.36 8.58
N SER A 385 5.12 -14.06 7.38
CA SER A 385 3.88 -13.32 7.19
C SER A 385 2.66 -14.06 7.75
N ILE A 386 2.55 -15.37 7.51
CA ILE A 386 1.44 -16.19 8.03
C ILE A 386 1.50 -16.23 9.56
N LEU A 387 2.66 -16.59 10.15
CA LEU A 387 2.82 -16.65 11.60
C LEU A 387 2.59 -15.28 12.25
N GLY A 388 3.08 -14.21 11.62
CA GLY A 388 2.86 -12.84 12.05
C GLY A 388 1.38 -12.46 12.06
N THR A 389 0.64 -12.82 11.00
CA THR A 389 -0.81 -12.55 10.91
C THR A 389 -1.60 -13.33 11.95
N VAL A 390 -1.27 -14.61 12.16
CA VAL A 390 -1.90 -15.44 13.20
C VAL A 390 -1.64 -14.85 14.59
N ALA A 391 -0.39 -14.49 14.89
CA ALA A 391 -0.04 -13.84 16.14
C ALA A 391 -0.74 -12.49 16.32
N PHE A 392 -0.80 -11.68 15.24
CA PHE A 392 -1.46 -10.38 15.23
C PHE A 392 -2.95 -10.49 15.59
N VAL A 393 -3.68 -11.39 14.93
CA VAL A 393 -5.11 -11.61 15.20
C VAL A 393 -5.30 -12.24 16.58
N GLY A 394 -4.55 -13.30 16.88
CA GLY A 394 -4.69 -14.05 18.12
C GLY A 394 -4.39 -13.21 19.36
N LEU A 395 -3.29 -12.46 19.37
CA LEU A 395 -2.89 -11.65 20.52
C LEU A 395 -3.75 -10.38 20.65
N SER A 396 -4.16 -9.76 19.55
CA SER A 396 -5.05 -8.59 19.62
C SER A 396 -6.46 -8.96 20.10
N ILE A 397 -7.05 -10.02 19.56
CA ILE A 397 -8.37 -10.49 20.00
C ILE A 397 -8.27 -11.10 21.40
N GLY A 398 -7.22 -11.86 21.71
CA GLY A 398 -6.95 -12.35 23.06
C GLY A 398 -6.86 -11.22 24.09
N GLY A 399 -6.20 -10.11 23.74
CA GLY A 399 -6.17 -8.90 24.55
C GLY A 399 -7.57 -8.31 24.81
N ALA A 400 -8.44 -8.29 23.79
CA ALA A 400 -9.82 -7.85 23.92
C ALA A 400 -10.64 -8.75 24.85
N LEU A 401 -10.49 -10.06 24.74
CA LEU A 401 -11.27 -11.06 25.49
C LEU A 401 -10.84 -11.18 26.96
N ILE A 402 -9.54 -11.06 27.23
CA ILE A 402 -9.00 -11.30 28.59
C ILE A 402 -9.09 -10.04 29.44
N TRP A 403 -8.69 -8.88 28.89
CA TRP A 403 -8.60 -7.63 29.66
C TRP A 403 -9.70 -6.61 29.37
N HIS A 404 -10.50 -6.83 28.33
CA HIS A 404 -11.60 -5.95 27.93
C HIS A 404 -11.19 -4.47 27.79
N THR A 405 -9.94 -4.21 27.31
CA THR A 405 -9.42 -2.86 27.10
C THR A 405 -8.80 -2.72 25.71
N ASP A 406 -8.96 -1.54 25.10
CA ASP A 406 -8.34 -1.16 23.83
C ASP A 406 -6.80 -1.16 23.91
N THR A 407 -6.26 -0.74 25.06
CA THR A 407 -4.83 -0.76 25.36
C THR A 407 -4.25 -2.18 25.28
N ALA A 408 -4.94 -3.17 25.86
CA ALA A 408 -4.51 -4.57 25.79
C ALA A 408 -4.52 -5.14 24.36
N VAL A 409 -5.52 -4.77 23.56
CA VAL A 409 -5.57 -5.12 22.14
C VAL A 409 -4.31 -4.62 21.41
N ILE A 410 -3.94 -3.36 21.66
CA ILE A 410 -2.81 -2.76 20.94
C ILE A 410 -1.47 -3.27 21.49
N TRP A 411 -1.35 -3.59 22.80
CA TRP A 411 -0.19 -4.31 23.30
C TRP A 411 -0.07 -5.70 22.68
N GLY A 412 -1.18 -6.42 22.51
CA GLY A 412 -1.19 -7.70 21.77
C GLY A 412 -0.72 -7.54 20.32
N THR A 413 -1.18 -6.47 19.65
CA THR A 413 -0.71 -6.10 18.31
C THR A 413 0.80 -5.80 18.28
N ALA A 414 1.30 -5.02 19.25
CA ALA A 414 2.72 -4.69 19.34
C ALA A 414 3.58 -5.94 19.60
N LEU A 415 3.14 -6.81 20.51
CA LEU A 415 3.82 -8.08 20.79
C LEU A 415 3.90 -8.97 19.54
N ALA A 416 2.81 -9.08 18.78
CA ALA A 416 2.81 -9.79 17.50
C ALA A 416 3.80 -9.18 16.51
N GLY A 417 3.90 -7.85 16.46
CA GLY A 417 4.89 -7.13 15.67
C GLY A 417 6.32 -7.49 16.04
N TRP A 418 6.64 -7.56 17.34
CA TRP A 418 7.95 -7.97 17.84
C TRP A 418 8.26 -9.45 17.57
N ILE A 419 7.28 -10.34 17.72
CA ILE A 419 7.43 -11.76 17.32
C ILE A 419 7.77 -11.84 15.83
N SER A 420 7.02 -11.15 14.98
CA SER A 420 7.28 -11.09 13.53
C SER A 420 8.66 -10.51 13.22
N CYS A 421 9.10 -9.50 13.96
CA CYS A 421 10.43 -8.91 13.85
C CYS A 421 11.53 -9.93 14.12
N VAL A 422 11.45 -10.63 15.24
CA VAL A 422 12.43 -11.67 15.62
C VAL A 422 12.46 -12.77 14.57
N LEU A 423 11.30 -13.28 14.14
CA LEU A 423 11.20 -14.30 13.09
C LEU A 423 11.80 -13.82 11.77
N THR A 424 11.55 -12.58 11.37
CA THR A 424 12.11 -11.98 10.14
C THR A 424 13.63 -12.02 10.18
N TRP A 425 14.24 -11.54 11.26
CA TRP A 425 15.70 -11.51 11.39
C TRP A 425 16.32 -12.90 11.49
N GLN A 426 15.70 -13.82 12.23
CA GLN A 426 16.15 -15.21 12.30
C GLN A 426 16.15 -15.89 10.92
N HIS A 427 15.07 -15.73 10.16
CA HIS A 427 14.97 -16.27 8.81
C HIS A 427 15.93 -15.59 7.82
N PHE A 428 16.15 -14.27 7.97
CA PHE A 428 17.13 -13.55 7.17
C PHE A 428 18.56 -14.05 7.41
N PHE A 429 19.00 -14.16 8.67
CA PHE A 429 20.34 -14.63 8.97
C PHE A 429 20.55 -16.09 8.54
N LYS A 430 19.55 -16.96 8.71
CA LYS A 430 19.60 -18.35 8.20
C LYS A 430 19.72 -18.39 6.68
N ALA A 431 18.87 -17.64 5.95
CA ALA A 431 18.93 -17.59 4.50
C ALA A 431 20.28 -17.06 4.00
N ARG A 432 20.83 -16.08 4.68
CA ARG A 432 22.13 -15.53 4.34
C ARG A 432 23.27 -16.51 4.58
N ALA A 433 23.27 -17.21 5.71
CA ALA A 433 24.29 -18.22 6.04
C ALA A 433 24.31 -19.34 4.98
N GLU A 434 23.13 -19.82 4.58
CA GLU A 434 23.00 -20.84 3.53
C GLU A 434 23.49 -20.31 2.16
N ALA A 435 23.12 -19.07 1.78
CA ALA A 435 23.60 -18.47 0.55
C ALA A 435 25.13 -18.30 0.54
N SER A 436 25.72 -17.94 1.68
CA SER A 436 27.17 -17.82 1.83
C SER A 436 27.87 -19.17 1.74
N ALA A 437 27.30 -20.22 2.36
CA ALA A 437 27.84 -21.58 2.30
C ALA A 437 27.75 -22.16 0.88
N ALA A 438 26.62 -21.95 0.19
CA ALA A 438 26.45 -22.36 -1.20
C ALA A 438 27.47 -21.68 -2.13
N GLN A 439 27.72 -20.38 -1.93
CA GLN A 439 28.74 -19.65 -2.70
C GLN A 439 30.15 -20.19 -2.43
N ALA A 440 30.49 -20.43 -1.17
CA ALA A 440 31.79 -20.97 -0.80
C ALA A 440 32.02 -22.39 -1.38
N SER A 441 30.99 -23.25 -1.38
CA SER A 441 31.06 -24.58 -1.99
C SER A 441 31.23 -24.51 -3.52
N LEU A 442 30.56 -23.55 -4.17
CA LEU A 442 30.69 -23.31 -5.63
C LEU A 442 32.10 -22.83 -5.98
N ASP A 443 32.65 -21.89 -5.20
CA ASP A 443 33.99 -21.36 -5.38
C ASP A 443 35.04 -22.45 -5.17
N ALA A 444 34.85 -23.35 -4.19
CA ALA A 444 35.70 -24.51 -3.95
C ALA A 444 35.64 -25.54 -5.10
N ALA A 445 34.46 -25.77 -5.68
CA ALA A 445 34.25 -26.69 -6.80
C ALA A 445 34.85 -26.18 -8.12
N ILE A 446 34.86 -24.86 -8.35
CA ILE A 446 35.42 -24.25 -9.55
C ILE A 446 36.96 -24.18 -9.52
N GLY A 447 37.58 -24.33 -8.35
CA GLY A 447 39.03 -24.27 -8.13
C GLY A 447 39.62 -22.89 -8.39
N PRO A 448 40.89 -22.62 -7.97
CA PRO A 448 41.51 -21.36 -8.23
C PRO A 448 41.71 -21.19 -9.75
N ARG A 449 40.96 -20.26 -10.37
CA ARG A 449 41.21 -19.87 -11.76
C ARG A 449 42.69 -19.51 -11.83
N ARG A 450 43.51 -20.38 -12.46
CA ARG A 450 44.91 -20.14 -12.77
C ARG A 450 44.97 -18.77 -13.46
N ARG A 451 45.47 -17.78 -12.77
CA ARG A 451 46.05 -16.58 -13.37
C ARG A 451 47.29 -17.03 -14.15
N GLY A 452 47.04 -17.79 -15.21
CA GLY A 452 48.06 -18.28 -16.15
C GLY A 452 48.42 -17.18 -17.10
N GLY A 453 49.57 -16.56 -16.85
CA GLY A 453 50.64 -16.40 -17.81
C GLY A 453 50.33 -15.58 -19.08
N ARG A 454 50.33 -14.23 -19.00
CA ARG A 454 50.91 -13.45 -20.09
C ARG A 454 52.41 -13.34 -19.81
N HIS A 455 53.13 -14.43 -20.10
CA HIS A 455 54.57 -14.36 -20.31
C HIS A 455 54.86 -13.99 -21.77
N ARG A 456 55.55 -12.86 -21.94
CA ARG A 456 56.59 -12.54 -22.91
C ARG A 456 56.64 -13.44 -24.17
N ARG A 457 56.34 -12.88 -25.32
CA ARG A 457 57.20 -13.11 -26.49
C ARG A 457 57.69 -11.74 -27.03
N ARG A 458 59.00 -11.77 -27.28
CA ARG A 458 59.88 -10.73 -27.81
C ARG A 458 59.39 -10.20 -29.16
#